data_f1c8a6b2619f4e072ac2dc7de6de4527
#
_entry.id   f1c8a6b2619f4e072ac2dc7de6de4527
#
_cell.length_a   1.000
_cell.length_b   1.000
_cell.length_c   1.000
_cell.angle_alpha   90.00
_cell.angle_beta   90.00
_cell.angle_gamma   90.00
#
_symmetry.space_group_name_H-M   'P 1'
#
loop_
_entity.id
_entity.type
_entity.pdbx_description
1 polymer ?
#
loop_
_entity_poly.entity_id
_entity_poly.type
_entity_poly.pdbx_seq_one_letter_code
_entity_poly.pdbx_strand_id
1 'polypeptide(L)'
;MTKNTGFVFKFLQVVAWIIFVGVCIETGALAVNFVYSLFNPLVLKNLYNKLDLSAMYEQSQFVFFLIYGFILSISLLKAFLFYDVIKLISKLDLQKPFSEFVSFQISRISKVTLSIGISSVIATEIVKTISQKGFDVNQLNEYWTDGEAFIFMAAIIFIIATIFKRGIELQSENDLTV
;
A
#
# COMPACT_ATOMS: atom_id res chain seq x y z
N MET A 1 -26.89 17.40 6.36
CA MET A 1 -26.04 16.78 5.31
C MET A 1 -26.67 17.04 3.95
N THR A 2 -25.98 17.67 3.01
CA THR A 2 -26.48 17.80 1.65
C THR A 2 -26.52 16.43 0.99
N LYS A 3 -27.60 16.11 0.26
CA LYS A 3 -27.83 14.83 -0.43
C LYS A 3 -26.62 14.40 -1.29
N ASN A 4 -25.87 15.38 -1.81
CA ASN A 4 -24.68 15.19 -2.63
C ASN A 4 -23.47 14.65 -1.84
N THR A 5 -23.24 15.08 -0.60
CA THR A 5 -22.09 14.63 0.21
C THR A 5 -22.20 13.13 0.54
N GLY A 6 -23.39 12.66 0.91
CA GLY A 6 -23.60 11.24 1.19
C GLY A 6 -23.43 10.35 -0.04
N PHE A 7 -23.79 10.85 -1.24
CA PHE A 7 -23.56 10.13 -2.49
C PHE A 7 -22.05 9.96 -2.79
N VAL A 8 -21.28 11.06 -2.66
CA VAL A 8 -19.83 11.02 -2.90
C VAL A 8 -19.12 10.01 -1.98
N PHE A 9 -19.48 9.98 -0.68
CA PHE A 9 -18.88 9.00 0.24
C PHE A 9 -19.22 7.55 -0.11
N LYS A 10 -20.47 7.28 -0.49
CA LYS A 10 -20.85 5.93 -0.96
C LYS A 10 -20.12 5.54 -2.23
N PHE A 11 -19.96 6.46 -3.17
CA PHE A 11 -19.22 6.23 -4.40
C PHE A 11 -17.74 5.91 -4.10
N LEU A 12 -17.08 6.73 -3.28
CA LEU A 12 -15.69 6.50 -2.85
C LEU A 12 -15.52 5.16 -2.12
N GLN A 13 -16.50 4.78 -1.30
CA GLN A 13 -16.48 3.48 -0.63
C GLN A 13 -16.55 2.31 -1.62
N VAL A 14 -17.41 2.38 -2.63
CA VAL A 14 -17.49 1.35 -3.67
C VAL A 14 -16.19 1.26 -4.46
N VAL A 15 -15.63 2.40 -4.87
CA VAL A 15 -14.34 2.44 -5.58
C VAL A 15 -13.23 1.84 -4.73
N ALA A 16 -13.14 2.19 -3.45
CA ALA A 16 -12.14 1.63 -2.54
C ALA A 16 -12.27 0.11 -2.39
N TRP A 17 -13.51 -0.43 -2.33
CA TRP A 17 -13.75 -1.87 -2.32
C TRP A 17 -13.31 -2.57 -3.60
N ILE A 18 -13.59 -1.99 -4.76
CA ILE A 18 -13.17 -2.55 -6.06
C ILE A 18 -11.65 -2.64 -6.12
N ILE A 19 -10.95 -1.55 -5.75
CA ILE A 19 -9.48 -1.53 -5.74
C ILE A 19 -8.93 -2.54 -4.72
N PHE A 20 -9.50 -2.58 -3.51
CA PHE A 20 -9.08 -3.51 -2.46
C PHE A 20 -9.16 -4.97 -2.91
N VAL A 21 -10.30 -5.36 -3.51
CA VAL A 21 -10.48 -6.72 -4.03
C VAL A 21 -9.45 -7.03 -5.13
N GLY A 22 -9.21 -6.08 -6.06
CA GLY A 22 -8.19 -6.24 -7.10
C GLY A 22 -6.79 -6.45 -6.51
N VAL A 23 -6.39 -5.62 -5.54
CA VAL A 23 -5.09 -5.77 -4.86
C VAL A 23 -5.00 -7.06 -4.05
N CYS A 24 -6.09 -7.51 -3.42
CA CYS A 24 -6.11 -8.80 -2.72
C CYS A 24 -5.94 -9.99 -3.67
N ILE A 25 -6.54 -9.95 -4.86
CA ILE A 25 -6.37 -10.98 -5.88
C ILE A 25 -4.91 -11.00 -6.35
N GLU A 26 -4.33 -9.84 -6.66
CA GLU A 26 -2.92 -9.72 -7.05
C GLU A 26 -1.99 -10.26 -5.97
N THR A 27 -2.13 -9.79 -4.72
CA THR A 27 -1.32 -10.23 -3.59
C THR A 27 -1.46 -11.73 -3.33
N GLY A 28 -2.68 -12.25 -3.41
CA GLY A 28 -2.96 -13.66 -3.24
C GLY A 28 -2.31 -14.53 -4.32
N ALA A 29 -2.43 -14.11 -5.59
CA ALA A 29 -1.81 -14.80 -6.72
C ALA A 29 -0.27 -14.80 -6.61
N LEU A 30 0.34 -13.65 -6.26
CA LEU A 30 1.78 -13.56 -6.01
C LEU A 30 2.21 -14.47 -4.85
N ALA A 31 1.47 -14.49 -3.74
CA ALA A 31 1.79 -15.34 -2.59
C ALA A 31 1.70 -16.84 -2.95
N VAL A 32 0.65 -17.26 -3.66
CA VAL A 32 0.51 -18.65 -4.13
C VAL A 32 1.63 -19.03 -5.08
N ASN A 33 1.95 -18.18 -6.06
CA ASN A 33 3.04 -18.40 -7.00
C ASN A 33 4.40 -18.51 -6.29
N PHE A 34 4.64 -17.67 -5.27
CA PHE A 34 5.85 -17.74 -4.46
C PHE A 34 5.98 -19.09 -3.75
N VAL A 35 4.93 -19.51 -3.02
CA VAL A 35 4.94 -20.79 -2.30
C VAL A 35 5.13 -21.95 -3.29
N TYR A 36 4.44 -21.90 -4.43
CA TYR A 36 4.52 -22.98 -5.42
C TYR A 36 5.90 -23.04 -6.09
N SER A 37 6.56 -21.91 -6.31
CA SER A 37 7.92 -21.83 -6.87
C SER A 37 8.98 -22.49 -5.98
N LEU A 38 8.76 -22.57 -4.66
CA LEU A 38 9.67 -23.26 -3.74
C LEU A 38 9.73 -24.78 -4.00
N PHE A 39 8.63 -25.35 -4.51
CA PHE A 39 8.53 -26.79 -4.80
C PHE A 39 8.74 -27.10 -6.28
N ASN A 40 8.42 -26.15 -7.16
CA ASN A 40 8.53 -26.34 -8.61
C ASN A 40 9.05 -25.07 -9.30
N PRO A 41 10.38 -24.96 -9.53
CA PRO A 41 10.99 -23.80 -10.17
C PRO A 41 10.51 -23.51 -11.61
N LEU A 42 9.90 -24.49 -12.30
CA LEU A 42 9.38 -24.30 -13.66
C LEU A 42 8.27 -23.24 -13.73
N VAL A 43 7.57 -23.00 -12.61
CA VAL A 43 6.51 -21.97 -12.52
C VAL A 43 7.07 -20.55 -12.66
N LEU A 44 8.37 -20.35 -12.39
CA LEU A 44 9.03 -19.04 -12.48
C LEU A 44 8.99 -18.41 -13.88
N LYS A 45 8.75 -19.22 -14.92
CA LYS A 45 8.60 -18.75 -16.31
C LYS A 45 7.27 -18.06 -16.59
N ASN A 46 6.27 -18.26 -15.74
CA ASN A 46 4.93 -17.70 -15.95
C ASN A 46 4.23 -17.44 -14.61
N LEU A 47 4.78 -16.50 -13.86
CA LEU A 47 4.17 -16.00 -12.63
C LEU A 47 2.97 -15.07 -12.95
N TYR A 48 2.34 -14.53 -11.92
CA TYR A 48 1.24 -13.58 -12.09
C TYR A 48 1.63 -12.44 -13.06
N ASN A 49 0.70 -12.05 -13.93
CA ASN A 49 0.93 -11.08 -15.02
C ASN A 49 2.04 -11.46 -16.01
N LYS A 50 2.28 -12.75 -16.20
CA LYS A 50 3.33 -13.28 -17.10
C LYS A 50 4.75 -12.86 -16.70
N LEU A 51 4.96 -12.53 -15.43
CA LEU A 51 6.28 -12.22 -14.91
C LEU A 51 7.18 -13.46 -15.01
N ASP A 52 8.31 -13.34 -15.68
CA ASP A 52 9.32 -14.39 -15.80
C ASP A 52 10.55 -14.00 -14.96
N LEU A 53 10.80 -14.79 -13.90
CA LEU A 53 11.97 -14.63 -13.03
C LEU A 53 12.87 -15.88 -13.07
N SER A 54 12.67 -16.78 -14.03
CA SER A 54 13.44 -18.03 -14.13
C SER A 54 14.94 -17.76 -14.32
N ALA A 55 15.31 -16.85 -15.22
CA ALA A 55 16.70 -16.47 -15.44
C ALA A 55 17.35 -15.87 -14.19
N MET A 56 16.62 -15.03 -13.45
CA MET A 56 17.09 -14.46 -12.19
C MET A 56 17.32 -15.54 -11.12
N TYR A 57 16.42 -16.50 -11.02
CA TYR A 57 16.55 -17.62 -10.09
C TYR A 57 17.75 -18.51 -10.42
N GLU A 58 17.95 -18.83 -11.71
CA GLU A 58 19.09 -19.62 -12.19
C GLU A 58 20.43 -18.91 -11.93
N GLN A 59 20.47 -17.59 -12.13
CA GLN A 59 21.67 -16.78 -11.92
C GLN A 59 21.97 -16.58 -10.43
N SER A 60 20.95 -16.32 -9.58
CA SER A 60 21.10 -16.18 -8.13
C SER A 60 19.76 -16.32 -7.40
N GLN A 61 19.61 -17.42 -6.67
CA GLN A 61 18.44 -17.64 -5.81
C GLN A 61 18.28 -16.54 -4.75
N PHE A 62 19.39 -16.03 -4.20
CA PHE A 62 19.35 -14.96 -3.21
C PHE A 62 18.73 -13.68 -3.78
N VAL A 63 19.14 -13.29 -4.99
CA VAL A 63 18.57 -12.10 -5.65
C VAL A 63 17.09 -12.30 -5.95
N PHE A 64 16.71 -13.49 -6.42
CA PHE A 64 15.31 -13.84 -6.65
C PHE A 64 14.48 -13.69 -5.38
N PHE A 65 14.89 -14.29 -4.25
CA PHE A 65 14.13 -14.20 -3.00
C PHE A 65 14.05 -12.76 -2.48
N LEU A 66 15.13 -11.98 -2.63
CA LEU A 66 15.16 -10.59 -2.25
C LEU A 66 14.13 -9.76 -3.05
N ILE A 67 14.16 -9.88 -4.37
CA ILE A 67 13.26 -9.14 -5.28
C ILE A 67 11.81 -9.57 -5.08
N TYR A 68 11.56 -10.89 -5.06
CA TYR A 68 10.21 -11.40 -4.84
C TYR A 68 9.65 -11.00 -3.47
N GLY A 69 10.50 -10.97 -2.45
CA GLY A 69 10.14 -10.47 -1.12
C GLY A 69 9.69 -9.01 -1.13
N PHE A 70 10.34 -8.13 -1.88
CA PHE A 70 9.89 -6.75 -2.07
C PHE A 70 8.56 -6.67 -2.81
N ILE A 71 8.37 -7.44 -3.91
CA ILE A 71 7.11 -7.50 -4.65
C ILE A 71 5.97 -7.87 -3.71
N LEU A 72 6.11 -8.96 -2.96
CA LEU A 72 5.08 -9.41 -1.99
C LEU A 72 4.83 -8.40 -0.89
N SER A 73 5.89 -7.83 -0.30
CA SER A 73 5.77 -6.87 0.80
C SER A 73 5.03 -5.61 0.37
N ILE A 74 5.38 -5.05 -0.79
CA ILE A 74 4.73 -3.85 -1.33
C ILE A 74 3.27 -4.13 -1.69
N SER A 75 2.98 -5.27 -2.32
CA SER A 75 1.61 -5.68 -2.66
C SER A 75 0.76 -5.85 -1.40
N LEU A 76 1.29 -6.50 -0.35
CA LEU A 76 0.62 -6.66 0.93
C LEU A 76 0.36 -5.31 1.63
N LEU A 77 1.34 -4.41 1.63
CA LEU A 77 1.17 -3.06 2.18
C LEU A 77 0.10 -2.26 1.44
N LYS A 78 0.00 -2.40 0.10
CA LYS A 78 -1.08 -1.80 -0.70
C LYS A 78 -2.46 -2.35 -0.26
N ALA A 79 -2.57 -3.66 -0.02
CA ALA A 79 -3.82 -4.25 0.49
C ALA A 79 -4.20 -3.68 1.88
N PHE A 80 -3.24 -3.57 2.79
CA PHE A 80 -3.47 -2.94 4.10
C PHE A 80 -3.87 -1.47 3.98
N LEU A 81 -3.25 -0.72 3.07
CA LEU A 81 -3.60 0.68 2.81
C LEU A 81 -5.08 0.83 2.43
N PHE A 82 -5.54 0.06 1.43
CA PHE A 82 -6.94 0.13 0.99
C PHE A 82 -7.92 -0.38 2.03
N TYR A 83 -7.57 -1.41 2.81
CA TYR A 83 -8.36 -1.83 3.96
C TYR A 83 -8.54 -0.70 4.99
N ASP A 84 -7.46 0.02 5.32
CA ASP A 84 -7.51 1.13 6.27
C ASP A 84 -8.33 2.30 5.72
N VAL A 85 -8.27 2.58 4.42
CA VAL A 85 -9.10 3.59 3.74
C VAL A 85 -10.58 3.21 3.81
N ILE A 86 -10.93 1.95 3.50
CA ILE A 86 -12.31 1.46 3.60
C ILE A 86 -12.82 1.60 5.03
N LYS A 87 -12.01 1.22 6.02
CA LYS A 87 -12.35 1.30 7.44
C LYS A 87 -12.58 2.75 7.88
N LEU A 88 -11.76 3.68 7.40
CA LEU A 88 -11.94 5.12 7.65
C LEU A 88 -13.26 5.60 7.07
N ILE A 89 -13.50 5.39 5.76
CA ILE A 89 -14.71 5.87 5.08
C ILE A 89 -15.98 5.27 5.69
N SER A 90 -15.94 3.98 6.06
CA SER A 90 -17.11 3.27 6.59
C SER A 90 -17.54 3.73 8.00
N LYS A 91 -16.60 4.27 8.79
CA LYS A 91 -16.85 4.68 10.18
C LYS A 91 -16.78 6.20 10.40
N LEU A 92 -16.55 6.97 9.34
CA LEU A 92 -16.51 8.42 9.42
C LEU A 92 -17.90 8.98 9.66
N ASP A 93 -18.10 9.63 10.80
CA ASP A 93 -19.30 10.44 11.09
C ASP A 93 -19.02 11.90 10.73
N LEU A 94 -19.69 12.39 9.69
CA LEU A 94 -19.53 13.78 9.24
C LEU A 94 -20.16 14.81 10.18
N GLN A 95 -20.98 14.39 11.15
CA GLN A 95 -21.52 15.30 12.17
C GLN A 95 -20.51 15.53 13.29
N LYS A 96 -19.65 14.52 13.56
CA LYS A 96 -18.56 14.57 14.54
C LYS A 96 -17.26 14.07 13.90
N PRO A 97 -16.66 14.84 12.98
CA PRO A 97 -15.49 14.39 12.21
C PRO A 97 -14.24 14.27 13.08
N PHE A 98 -14.12 15.09 14.14
CA PHE A 98 -13.00 15.05 15.06
C PHE A 98 -13.24 13.98 16.12
N SER A 99 -12.77 12.76 15.84
CA SER A 99 -12.81 11.64 16.77
C SER A 99 -11.46 10.94 16.85
N GLU A 100 -11.15 10.35 18.00
CA GLU A 100 -9.89 9.59 18.19
C GLU A 100 -9.73 8.50 17.14
N PHE A 101 -10.83 7.82 16.79
CA PHE A 101 -10.83 6.80 15.75
C PHE A 101 -10.36 7.35 14.39
N VAL A 102 -10.90 8.50 13.96
CA VAL A 102 -10.56 9.13 12.68
C VAL A 102 -9.10 9.58 12.68
N SER A 103 -8.65 10.27 13.73
CA SER A 103 -7.26 10.71 13.87
C SER A 103 -6.28 9.53 13.86
N PHE A 104 -6.57 8.46 14.62
CA PHE A 104 -5.77 7.24 14.63
C PHE A 104 -5.71 6.57 13.25
N GLN A 105 -6.85 6.48 12.56
CA GLN A 105 -6.94 5.82 11.26
C GLN A 105 -6.18 6.59 10.17
N ILE A 106 -6.28 7.94 10.15
CA ILE A 106 -5.51 8.78 9.23
C ILE A 106 -4.00 8.64 9.51
N SER A 107 -3.60 8.65 10.79
CA SER A 107 -2.19 8.43 11.17
C SER A 107 -1.67 7.06 10.74
N ARG A 108 -2.51 6.02 10.83
CA ARG A 108 -2.15 4.67 10.37
C ARG A 108 -2.00 4.61 8.85
N ILE A 109 -2.92 5.20 8.10
CA ILE A 109 -2.82 5.33 6.64
C ILE A 109 -1.51 6.03 6.26
N SER A 110 -1.16 7.15 6.91
CA SER A 110 0.12 7.83 6.67
C SER A 110 1.32 6.89 6.86
N LYS A 111 1.36 6.13 7.95
CA LYS A 111 2.48 5.21 8.24
C LYS A 111 2.59 4.10 7.20
N VAL A 112 1.47 3.49 6.81
CA VAL A 112 1.46 2.45 5.77
C VAL A 112 1.91 3.02 4.43
N THR A 113 1.42 4.22 4.05
CA THR A 113 1.83 4.93 2.83
C THR A 113 3.33 5.22 2.83
N LEU A 114 3.89 5.65 3.97
CA LEU A 114 5.32 5.87 4.12
C LEU A 114 6.12 4.57 3.94
N SER A 115 5.63 3.46 4.54
CA SER A 115 6.27 2.16 4.40
C SER A 115 6.30 1.68 2.94
N ILE A 116 5.22 1.89 2.18
CA ILE A 116 5.18 1.61 0.74
C ILE A 116 6.24 2.44 0.01
N GLY A 117 6.28 3.76 0.26
CA GLY A 117 7.23 4.66 -0.38
C GLY A 117 8.68 4.27 -0.12
N ILE A 118 9.05 4.06 1.14
CA ILE A 118 10.41 3.64 1.53
C ILE A 118 10.77 2.30 0.88
N SER A 119 9.88 1.30 0.96
CA SER A 119 10.12 -0.01 0.36
C SER A 119 10.31 0.08 -1.16
N SER A 120 9.51 0.94 -1.84
CA SER A 120 9.63 1.15 -3.29
C SER A 120 10.94 1.83 -3.69
N VAL A 121 11.39 2.85 -2.94
CA VAL A 121 12.69 3.50 -3.18
C VAL A 121 13.82 2.50 -3.03
N ILE A 122 13.84 1.72 -1.95
CA ILE A 122 14.85 0.70 -1.71
C ILE A 122 14.85 -0.35 -2.82
N ALA A 123 13.66 -0.86 -3.19
CA ALA A 123 13.52 -1.84 -4.27
C ALA A 123 14.05 -1.31 -5.60
N THR A 124 13.73 -0.06 -5.96
CA THR A 124 14.22 0.59 -7.18
C THR A 124 15.74 0.69 -7.21
N GLU A 125 16.38 1.07 -6.11
CA GLU A 125 17.85 1.15 -6.03
C GLU A 125 18.51 -0.23 -6.10
N ILE A 126 17.90 -1.25 -5.48
CA ILE A 126 18.37 -2.64 -5.61
C ILE A 126 18.27 -3.09 -7.07
N VAL A 127 17.12 -2.85 -7.74
CA VAL A 127 16.91 -3.21 -9.14
C VAL A 127 17.93 -2.54 -10.05
N LYS A 128 18.23 -1.26 -9.87
CA LYS A 128 19.32 -0.57 -10.61
C LYS A 128 20.66 -1.26 -10.40
N THR A 129 20.97 -1.64 -9.16
CA THR A 129 22.24 -2.29 -8.83
C THR A 129 22.37 -3.67 -9.47
N ILE A 130 21.32 -4.49 -9.44
CA ILE A 130 21.35 -5.84 -10.03
C ILE A 130 21.33 -5.79 -11.57
N SER A 131 20.67 -4.80 -12.15
CA SER A 131 20.71 -4.54 -13.62
C SER A 131 22.13 -4.32 -14.11
N GLN A 132 22.93 -3.53 -13.36
CA GLN A 132 24.36 -3.33 -13.68
C GLN A 132 25.20 -4.62 -13.58
N LYS A 133 24.72 -5.63 -12.85
CA LYS A 133 25.34 -6.95 -12.75
C LYS A 133 24.84 -7.95 -13.80
N GLY A 134 24.05 -7.48 -14.77
CA GLY A 134 23.57 -8.29 -15.91
C GLY A 134 22.31 -9.11 -15.64
N PHE A 135 21.56 -8.80 -14.56
CA PHE A 135 20.23 -9.39 -14.36
C PHE A 135 19.20 -8.74 -15.28
N ASP A 136 18.29 -9.54 -15.83
CA ASP A 136 17.12 -9.01 -16.54
C ASP A 136 16.09 -8.48 -15.53
N VAL A 137 15.83 -7.17 -15.61
CA VAL A 137 14.94 -6.44 -14.70
C VAL A 137 13.78 -5.75 -15.43
N ASN A 138 13.64 -5.96 -16.75
CA ASN A 138 12.71 -5.20 -17.60
C ASN A 138 11.26 -5.27 -17.15
N GLN A 139 10.84 -6.41 -16.60
CA GLN A 139 9.46 -6.62 -16.14
C GLN A 139 9.20 -6.14 -14.71
N LEU A 140 10.23 -5.77 -13.96
CA LEU A 140 10.10 -5.42 -12.54
C LEU A 140 9.51 -4.03 -12.30
N ASN A 141 9.66 -3.10 -13.25
CA ASN A 141 9.22 -1.72 -13.06
C ASN A 141 7.71 -1.57 -12.84
N GLU A 142 6.91 -2.55 -13.27
CA GLU A 142 5.45 -2.54 -13.08
C GLU A 142 5.03 -2.82 -11.62
N TYR A 143 5.91 -3.46 -10.84
CA TYR A 143 5.62 -3.83 -9.45
C TYR A 143 5.98 -2.75 -8.43
N TRP A 144 6.79 -1.78 -8.83
CA TRP A 144 7.17 -0.67 -7.97
C TRP A 144 6.24 0.51 -8.15
N THR A 145 5.91 1.15 -7.07
CA THR A 145 5.22 2.45 -7.10
C THR A 145 6.27 3.56 -7.19
N ASP A 146 5.84 4.76 -7.57
CA ASP A 146 6.65 5.97 -7.41
C ASP A 146 6.88 6.22 -5.91
N GLY A 147 8.02 5.75 -5.40
CA GLY A 147 8.33 5.76 -3.97
C GLY A 147 8.42 7.18 -3.41
N GLU A 148 8.97 8.12 -4.16
CA GLU A 148 9.10 9.52 -3.74
C GLU A 148 7.74 10.19 -3.60
N ALA A 149 6.83 9.96 -4.57
CA ALA A 149 5.47 10.45 -4.50
C ALA A 149 4.70 9.86 -3.31
N PHE A 150 4.90 8.58 -3.00
CA PHE A 150 4.29 7.93 -1.83
C PHE A 150 4.83 8.50 -0.51
N ILE A 151 6.14 8.78 -0.41
CA ILE A 151 6.74 9.42 0.78
C ILE A 151 6.14 10.82 0.96
N PHE A 152 6.06 11.62 -0.11
CA PHE A 152 5.47 12.95 -0.04
C PHE A 152 3.98 12.92 0.34
N MET A 153 3.21 12.01 -0.25
CA MET A 153 1.80 11.80 0.11
C MET A 153 1.64 11.40 1.58
N ALA A 154 2.51 10.54 2.10
CA ALA A 154 2.51 10.15 3.51
C ALA A 154 2.74 11.36 4.42
N ALA A 155 3.65 12.26 4.07
CA ALA A 155 3.88 13.49 4.82
C ALA A 155 2.64 14.39 4.86
N ILE A 156 1.95 14.57 3.73
CA ILE A 156 0.70 15.34 3.66
C ILE A 156 -0.37 14.69 4.56
N ILE A 157 -0.55 13.38 4.47
CA ILE A 157 -1.54 12.66 5.29
C ILE A 157 -1.17 12.78 6.78
N PHE A 158 0.11 12.78 7.13
CA PHE A 158 0.57 12.97 8.51
C PHE A 158 0.20 14.36 9.05
N ILE A 159 0.36 15.40 8.23
CA ILE A 159 -0.06 16.77 8.60
C ILE A 159 -1.56 16.80 8.86
N ILE A 160 -2.36 16.17 8.00
CA ILE A 160 -3.82 16.07 8.19
C ILE A 160 -4.15 15.34 9.50
N ALA A 161 -3.49 14.22 9.80
CA ALA A 161 -3.68 13.49 11.05
C ALA A 161 -3.37 14.37 12.28
N THR A 162 -2.33 15.20 12.19
CA THR A 162 -1.93 16.13 13.25
C THR A 162 -2.99 17.22 13.46
N ILE A 163 -3.56 17.76 12.38
CA ILE A 163 -4.66 18.76 12.45
C ILE A 163 -5.90 18.13 13.12
N PHE A 164 -6.24 16.89 12.75
CA PHE A 164 -7.38 16.18 13.38
C PHE A 164 -7.15 15.98 14.89
N LYS A 165 -5.92 15.58 15.29
CA LYS A 165 -5.56 15.44 16.69
C LYS A 165 -5.74 16.76 17.46
N ARG A 166 -5.27 17.87 16.91
CA ARG A 166 -5.46 19.20 17.51
C ARG A 166 -6.94 19.60 17.58
N GLY A 167 -7.73 19.28 16.57
CA GLY A 167 -9.18 19.50 16.59
C GLY A 167 -9.89 18.79 17.74
N ILE A 168 -9.46 17.56 18.07
CA ILE A 168 -9.99 16.79 19.21
C ILE A 168 -9.61 17.46 20.53
N GLU A 169 -8.35 17.89 20.69
CA GLU A 169 -7.87 18.58 21.89
C GLU A 169 -8.68 19.86 22.15
N LEU A 170 -8.89 20.70 21.13
CA LEU A 170 -9.69 21.93 21.22
C LEU A 170 -11.16 21.66 21.54
N GLN A 171 -11.74 20.60 20.97
CA GLN A 171 -13.12 20.21 21.26
C GLN A 171 -13.26 19.78 22.73
N SER A 172 -12.31 19.00 23.25
CA SER A 172 -12.34 18.56 24.65
C SER A 172 -12.16 19.72 25.63
N GLU A 173 -11.33 20.70 25.31
CA GLU A 173 -11.15 21.93 26.13
C GLU A 173 -12.45 22.76 26.17
N ASN A 174 -13.15 22.88 25.04
CA ASN A 174 -14.44 23.61 24.99
C ASN A 174 -15.53 22.90 25.81
N ASP A 175 -15.59 21.56 25.74
CA ASP A 175 -16.58 20.77 26.46
C ASP A 175 -16.38 20.83 28.00
N LEU A 176 -15.19 21.21 28.46
CA LEU A 176 -14.86 21.39 29.88
C LEU A 176 -15.14 22.81 30.41
N THR A 177 -15.37 23.77 29.51
CA THR A 177 -15.57 25.18 29.87
C THR A 177 -17.06 25.63 29.88
N VAL A 178 -17.99 24.72 29.62
CA VAL A 178 -19.45 24.91 29.71
C VAL A 178 -19.97 24.11 30.90
#